data_d3fae4a029ff6433dc1e0f21a715a3b8
#
_entry.id   d3fae4a029ff6433dc1e0f21a715a3b8
#
_cell.length_a   1.000
_cell.length_b   1.000
_cell.length_c   1.000
_cell.angle_alpha   90.00
_cell.angle_beta   90.00
_cell.angle_gamma   90.00
#
_symmetry.space_group_name_H-M   'P 1'
#
loop_
_entity.id
_entity.type
_entity.pdbx_description
1 polymer ?
#
loop_
_entity_poly.entity_id
_entity_poly.type
_entity_poly.pdbx_seq_one_letter_code
_entity_poly.pdbx_strand_id
1 'polypeptide(L)'
;MPILIHLSDLHFGPAYLSHLGETILKEIDAVNPDAVVVSGDFTMRARHNEYRAARDFLEKITRPTLAIPGNHDQPLFAPIERLVNPFGRYREYINRATDSTLSIGGLFIVGLNDNRRILPGGFWSGAQREWLAAQFASAPSGAVKVVATHHQLMWEGKARPAGFWFPSRALAFLARRGVELVLNGHTHVPSAIQSPEGIVVARSGTATSSRTRHGCGNAYNLITIDEKQISVFVRRFDEQSDGFIAAQADAFPRRLNIG
;
A
#
# COMPACT_ATOMS: atom_id res chain seq x y z
N MET A 1 -1.15 21.07 -2.51
CA MET A 1 -2.06 19.95 -2.27
C MET A 1 -1.35 18.68 -2.73
N PRO A 2 -0.86 17.83 -1.82
CA PRO A 2 -0.18 16.59 -2.18
C PRO A 2 -1.08 15.64 -2.97
N ILE A 3 -0.48 14.99 -3.98
CA ILE A 3 -1.11 13.97 -4.82
C ILE A 3 -0.33 12.66 -4.66
N LEU A 4 -1.01 11.57 -4.39
CA LEU A 4 -0.43 10.27 -4.14
C LEU A 4 -1.13 9.20 -4.99
N ILE A 5 -0.35 8.37 -5.68
CA ILE A 5 -0.85 7.14 -6.29
C ILE A 5 -0.53 5.97 -5.37
N HIS A 6 -1.56 5.19 -5.06
CA HIS A 6 -1.45 4.00 -4.22
C HIS A 6 -1.78 2.74 -5.01
N LEU A 7 -0.76 1.94 -5.28
CA LEU A 7 -0.80 0.65 -5.95
C LEU A 7 -0.67 -0.48 -4.92
N SER A 8 -1.21 -1.65 -5.22
CA SER A 8 -1.02 -2.88 -4.45
C SER A 8 -1.23 -4.11 -5.32
N ASP A 9 -0.75 -5.25 -4.83
CA ASP A 9 -1.10 -6.56 -5.39
C ASP A 9 -0.80 -6.66 -6.90
N LEU A 10 0.43 -6.29 -7.28
CA LEU A 10 0.88 -6.30 -8.68
C LEU A 10 0.99 -7.72 -9.23
N HIS A 11 1.42 -8.68 -8.41
CA HIS A 11 1.50 -10.11 -8.71
C HIS A 11 2.22 -10.44 -10.01
N PHE A 12 3.43 -9.90 -10.20
CA PHE A 12 4.29 -10.32 -11.30
C PHE A 12 4.45 -11.84 -11.32
N GLY A 13 4.26 -12.43 -12.50
CA GLY A 13 4.20 -13.86 -12.73
C GLY A 13 3.05 -14.25 -13.65
N PRO A 14 2.50 -15.48 -13.56
CA PRO A 14 1.46 -15.95 -14.47
C PRO A 14 0.16 -15.15 -14.46
N ALA A 15 -0.11 -14.42 -13.38
CA ALA A 15 -1.32 -13.60 -13.25
C ALA A 15 -1.14 -12.14 -13.69
N TYR A 16 0.07 -11.73 -14.01
CA TYR A 16 0.37 -10.35 -14.40
C TYR A 16 -0.14 -10.03 -15.79
N LEU A 17 -0.78 -8.88 -15.93
CA LEU A 17 -1.34 -8.34 -17.17
C LEU A 17 -0.47 -7.15 -17.63
N SER A 18 0.42 -7.38 -18.59
CA SER A 18 1.43 -6.40 -19.00
C SER A 18 0.85 -5.10 -19.54
N HIS A 19 -0.26 -5.17 -20.29
CA HIS A 19 -0.94 -3.98 -20.80
C HIS A 19 -1.42 -3.06 -19.68
N LEU A 20 -1.91 -3.61 -18.55
CA LEU A 20 -2.30 -2.80 -17.39
C LEU A 20 -1.09 -2.15 -16.71
N GLY A 21 0.06 -2.86 -16.66
CA GLY A 21 1.29 -2.26 -16.16
C GLY A 21 1.74 -1.06 -17.00
N GLU A 22 1.67 -1.17 -18.31
CA GLU A 22 1.99 -0.08 -19.23
C GLU A 22 1.01 1.10 -19.09
N THR A 23 -0.29 0.80 -18.94
CA THR A 23 -1.32 1.83 -18.73
C THR A 23 -1.12 2.55 -17.39
N ILE A 24 -0.77 1.83 -16.31
CA ILE A 24 -0.46 2.47 -15.01
C ILE A 24 0.76 3.40 -15.10
N LEU A 25 1.81 3.03 -15.83
CA LEU A 25 2.96 3.90 -16.02
C LEU A 25 2.55 5.21 -16.73
N LYS A 26 1.72 5.11 -17.77
CA LYS A 26 1.15 6.31 -18.45
C LYS A 26 0.28 7.16 -17.52
N GLU A 27 -0.53 6.52 -16.67
CA GLU A 27 -1.34 7.22 -15.66
C GLU A 27 -0.46 7.96 -14.63
N ILE A 28 0.63 7.32 -14.16
CA ILE A 28 1.58 7.97 -13.24
C ILE A 28 2.22 9.19 -13.88
N ASP A 29 2.64 9.09 -15.15
CA ASP A 29 3.23 10.21 -15.87
C ASP A 29 2.21 11.34 -16.10
N ALA A 30 0.97 10.99 -16.47
CA ALA A 30 -0.08 11.98 -16.74
C ALA A 30 -0.56 12.69 -15.46
N VAL A 31 -0.73 11.97 -14.36
CA VAL A 31 -1.14 12.51 -13.05
C VAL A 31 -0.01 13.31 -12.42
N ASN A 32 1.25 12.92 -12.65
CA ASN A 32 2.43 13.56 -12.09
C ASN A 32 2.38 13.67 -10.54
N PRO A 33 2.17 12.57 -9.79
CA PRO A 33 1.99 12.61 -8.35
C PRO A 33 3.27 13.03 -7.60
N ASP A 34 3.12 13.52 -6.38
CA ASP A 34 4.26 13.78 -5.48
C ASP A 34 4.95 12.48 -5.07
N ALA A 35 4.17 11.39 -4.88
CA ALA A 35 4.69 10.09 -4.54
C ALA A 35 3.83 8.94 -5.08
N VAL A 36 4.47 7.79 -5.26
CA VAL A 36 3.83 6.49 -5.50
C VAL A 36 4.07 5.59 -4.30
N VAL A 37 3.04 4.93 -3.80
CA VAL A 37 3.17 3.91 -2.75
C VAL A 37 2.72 2.58 -3.30
N VAL A 38 3.55 1.54 -3.12
CA VAL A 38 3.21 0.16 -3.47
C VAL A 38 3.13 -0.67 -2.19
N SER A 39 1.92 -1.03 -1.79
CA SER A 39 1.65 -1.69 -0.50
C SER A 39 1.67 -3.21 -0.56
N GLY A 40 2.66 -3.78 -1.26
CA GLY A 40 2.99 -5.20 -1.21
C GLY A 40 2.44 -6.06 -2.34
N ASP A 41 2.77 -7.35 -2.26
CA ASP A 41 2.45 -8.38 -3.25
C ASP A 41 2.94 -8.02 -4.67
N PHE A 42 4.24 -7.71 -4.76
CA PHE A 42 4.92 -7.50 -6.04
C PHE A 42 4.91 -8.76 -6.88
N THR A 43 5.12 -9.91 -6.24
CA THR A 43 5.29 -11.19 -6.90
C THR A 43 4.11 -12.13 -6.66
N MET A 44 3.95 -13.11 -7.52
CA MET A 44 2.95 -14.17 -7.32
C MET A 44 3.45 -15.26 -6.38
N ARG A 45 4.76 -15.61 -6.42
CA ARG A 45 5.38 -16.72 -5.70
C ARG A 45 6.79 -16.44 -5.20
N ALA A 46 7.19 -15.18 -5.15
CA ALA A 46 8.53 -14.74 -4.76
C ALA A 46 9.65 -15.38 -5.60
N ARG A 47 9.44 -15.67 -6.89
CA ARG A 47 10.48 -16.20 -7.78
C ARG A 47 11.42 -15.08 -8.25
N HIS A 48 12.68 -15.42 -8.51
CA HIS A 48 13.66 -14.44 -8.98
C HIS A 48 13.27 -13.73 -10.28
N ASN A 49 12.65 -14.46 -11.23
CA ASN A 49 12.15 -13.85 -12.46
C ASN A 49 10.96 -12.91 -12.23
N GLU A 50 10.08 -13.22 -11.27
CA GLU A 50 8.97 -12.35 -10.89
C GLU A 50 9.50 -11.05 -10.24
N TYR A 51 10.48 -11.17 -9.36
CA TYR A 51 11.14 -10.01 -8.74
C TYR A 51 11.91 -9.15 -9.75
N ARG A 52 12.61 -9.76 -10.72
CA ARG A 52 13.27 -9.00 -11.80
C ARG A 52 12.25 -8.18 -12.58
N ALA A 53 11.14 -8.79 -12.98
CA ALA A 53 10.08 -8.09 -13.71
C ALA A 53 9.44 -6.96 -12.86
N ALA A 54 9.25 -7.19 -11.56
CA ALA A 54 8.75 -6.17 -10.64
C ALA A 54 9.75 -4.99 -10.49
N ARG A 55 11.04 -5.28 -10.37
CA ARG A 55 12.09 -4.26 -10.35
C ARG A 55 12.09 -3.45 -11.64
N ASP A 56 12.10 -4.13 -12.79
CA ASP A 56 12.14 -3.49 -14.11
C ASP A 56 10.90 -2.58 -14.36
N PHE A 57 9.77 -2.91 -13.74
CA PHE A 57 8.57 -2.06 -13.71
C PHE A 57 8.77 -0.85 -12.80
N LEU A 58 9.27 -1.05 -11.57
CA LEU A 58 9.49 0.04 -10.61
C LEU A 58 10.53 1.05 -11.11
N GLU A 59 11.57 0.60 -11.81
CA GLU A 59 12.59 1.46 -12.41
C GLU A 59 12.05 2.39 -13.49
N LYS A 60 10.89 2.08 -14.07
CA LYS A 60 10.18 2.96 -15.02
C LYS A 60 9.35 4.05 -14.34
N ILE A 61 9.10 3.93 -13.04
CA ILE A 61 8.37 4.96 -12.28
C ILE A 61 9.34 6.10 -11.99
N THR A 62 9.09 7.24 -12.61
CA THR A 62 9.95 8.45 -12.49
C THR A 62 9.71 9.24 -11.20
N ARG A 63 8.74 8.81 -10.38
CA ARG A 63 8.31 9.49 -9.17
C ARG A 63 8.91 8.87 -7.90
N PRO A 64 9.12 9.66 -6.84
CA PRO A 64 9.51 9.11 -5.54
C PRO A 64 8.57 7.99 -5.13
N THR A 65 9.13 6.80 -4.89
CA THR A 65 8.35 5.60 -4.65
C THR A 65 8.71 4.99 -3.31
N LEU A 66 7.68 4.69 -2.49
CA LEU A 66 7.80 3.89 -1.29
C LEU A 66 7.19 2.50 -1.56
N ALA A 67 7.97 1.47 -1.29
CA ALA A 67 7.59 0.07 -1.47
C ALA A 67 7.70 -0.69 -0.14
N ILE A 68 6.74 -1.56 0.15
CA ILE A 68 6.77 -2.52 1.27
C ILE A 68 6.42 -3.91 0.75
N PRO A 69 6.93 -5.00 1.35
CA PRO A 69 6.57 -6.34 0.90
C PRO A 69 5.17 -6.77 1.35
N GLY A 70 4.52 -7.63 0.53
CA GLY A 70 3.32 -8.35 0.89
C GLY A 70 3.59 -9.82 1.25
N ASN A 71 2.54 -10.58 1.52
CA ASN A 71 2.67 -11.97 1.92
C ASN A 71 3.09 -12.91 0.78
N HIS A 72 2.79 -12.56 -0.48
CA HIS A 72 3.25 -13.30 -1.66
C HIS A 72 4.71 -13.03 -2.01
N ASP A 73 5.33 -12.02 -1.40
CA ASP A 73 6.74 -11.69 -1.55
C ASP A 73 7.66 -12.55 -0.67
N GLN A 74 7.10 -13.52 0.05
CA GLN A 74 7.83 -14.54 0.78
C GLN A 74 7.89 -15.85 -0.03
N PRO A 75 9.05 -16.55 -0.10
CA PRO A 75 9.18 -17.80 -0.85
C PRO A 75 8.20 -18.87 -0.35
N LEU A 76 7.28 -19.30 -1.23
CA LEU A 76 6.32 -20.34 -0.89
C LEU A 76 6.93 -21.74 -1.03
N PHE A 77 7.77 -21.94 -2.05
CA PHE A 77 8.34 -23.24 -2.40
C PHE A 77 9.78 -23.44 -1.90
N ALA A 78 10.27 -22.55 -1.04
CA ALA A 78 11.57 -22.67 -0.37
C ALA A 78 11.37 -22.48 1.15
N PRO A 79 10.87 -23.51 1.86
CA PRO A 79 10.46 -23.38 3.25
C PRO A 79 11.61 -23.01 4.20
N ILE A 80 12.82 -23.45 3.94
CA ILE A 80 14.01 -23.09 4.73
C ILE A 80 14.31 -21.60 4.54
N GLU A 81 14.35 -21.13 3.29
CA GLU A 81 14.56 -19.71 3.00
C GLU A 81 13.47 -18.84 3.61
N ARG A 82 12.20 -19.27 3.51
CA ARG A 82 11.06 -18.57 4.14
C ARG A 82 11.23 -18.47 5.66
N LEU A 83 11.78 -19.48 6.31
CA LEU A 83 11.98 -19.46 7.76
C LEU A 83 13.15 -18.58 8.18
N VAL A 84 14.28 -18.66 7.45
CA VAL A 84 15.54 -18.01 7.84
C VAL A 84 15.62 -16.57 7.33
N ASN A 85 15.27 -16.33 6.06
CA ASN A 85 15.36 -15.03 5.40
C ASN A 85 14.17 -14.76 4.45
N PRO A 86 12.94 -14.63 4.99
CA PRO A 86 11.70 -14.58 4.19
C PRO A 86 11.66 -13.45 3.15
N PHE A 87 12.39 -12.36 3.39
CA PHE A 87 12.43 -11.19 2.50
C PHE A 87 13.80 -10.96 1.89
N GLY A 88 14.65 -12.01 1.79
CA GLY A 88 15.97 -11.91 1.18
C GLY A 88 15.90 -11.43 -0.27
N ARG A 89 15.01 -12.06 -1.05
CA ARG A 89 14.77 -11.68 -2.45
C ARG A 89 14.17 -10.29 -2.59
N TYR A 90 13.22 -9.91 -1.73
CA TYR A 90 12.70 -8.54 -1.70
C TYR A 90 13.82 -7.51 -1.49
N ARG A 91 14.73 -7.77 -0.54
CA ARG A 91 15.86 -6.89 -0.26
C ARG A 91 16.88 -6.81 -1.41
N GLU A 92 17.00 -7.88 -2.18
CA GLU A 92 17.89 -7.95 -3.35
C GLU A 92 17.35 -7.14 -4.53
N TYR A 93 16.03 -7.21 -4.80
CA TYR A 93 15.44 -6.71 -6.04
C TYR A 93 14.68 -5.41 -5.89
N ILE A 94 14.02 -5.16 -4.75
CA ILE A 94 13.08 -4.04 -4.58
C ILE A 94 13.64 -2.96 -3.66
N ASN A 95 13.87 -3.28 -2.40
CA ASN A 95 14.38 -2.32 -1.43
C ASN A 95 15.18 -3.05 -0.34
N ARG A 96 16.37 -2.56 -0.03
CA ARG A 96 17.25 -3.14 1.02
C ARG A 96 16.59 -3.20 2.40
N ALA A 97 15.64 -2.32 2.68
CA ALA A 97 14.85 -2.29 3.91
C ALA A 97 13.40 -2.75 3.65
N THR A 98 12.82 -3.51 4.56
CA THR A 98 11.40 -3.89 4.53
C THR A 98 10.51 -2.86 5.20
N ASP A 99 11.08 -2.08 6.11
CA ASP A 99 10.46 -0.92 6.75
C ASP A 99 11.23 0.33 6.29
N SER A 100 10.54 1.36 5.81
CA SER A 100 11.18 2.54 5.21
C SER A 100 10.32 3.78 5.36
N THR A 101 10.93 4.94 5.12
CA THR A 101 10.24 6.23 5.16
C THR A 101 10.45 7.01 3.87
N LEU A 102 9.49 7.85 3.52
CA LEU A 102 9.58 8.82 2.44
C LEU A 102 9.01 10.16 2.92
N SER A 103 9.80 11.23 2.82
CA SER A 103 9.35 12.59 3.13
C SER A 103 9.40 13.42 1.86
N ILE A 104 8.24 13.84 1.35
CA ILE A 104 8.10 14.56 0.08
C ILE A 104 6.79 15.33 0.02
N GLY A 105 6.80 16.54 -0.56
CA GLY A 105 5.58 17.27 -0.92
C GLY A 105 4.62 17.55 0.25
N GLY A 106 5.12 17.66 1.47
CA GLY A 106 4.28 17.80 2.68
C GLY A 106 3.72 16.48 3.21
N LEU A 107 4.14 15.34 2.65
CA LEU A 107 3.83 13.99 3.13
C LEU A 107 5.01 13.43 3.94
N PHE A 108 4.70 12.73 5.02
CA PHE A 108 5.64 11.87 5.74
C PHE A 108 5.06 10.46 5.80
N ILE A 109 5.55 9.60 4.90
CA ILE A 109 5.04 8.26 4.69
C ILE A 109 5.97 7.26 5.36
N VAL A 110 5.41 6.38 6.21
CA VAL A 110 6.13 5.26 6.83
C VAL A 110 5.56 3.96 6.32
N GLY A 111 6.38 3.18 5.65
CA GLY A 111 6.07 1.83 5.21
C GLY A 111 6.51 0.79 6.23
N LEU A 112 5.64 -0.15 6.58
CA LEU A 112 5.90 -1.22 7.53
C LEU A 112 5.59 -2.58 6.93
N ASN A 113 6.55 -3.46 7.00
CA ASN A 113 6.35 -4.88 6.74
C ASN A 113 5.58 -5.52 7.90
N ASP A 114 4.31 -5.77 7.70
CA ASP A 114 3.44 -6.40 8.68
C ASP A 114 3.31 -7.93 8.50
N ASN A 115 4.04 -8.51 7.54
CA ASN A 115 3.92 -9.92 7.22
C ASN A 115 4.56 -10.81 8.29
N ARG A 116 3.93 -11.94 8.54
CA ARG A 116 4.43 -12.98 9.42
C ARG A 116 5.07 -14.11 8.62
N ARG A 117 6.10 -14.75 9.17
CA ARG A 117 6.84 -15.79 8.46
C ARG A 117 6.00 -17.04 8.20
N ILE A 118 5.18 -17.45 9.19
CA ILE A 118 4.46 -18.73 9.19
C ILE A 118 2.95 -18.50 9.29
N LEU A 119 2.52 -17.66 10.22
CA LEU A 119 1.10 -17.43 10.48
C LEU A 119 0.51 -16.45 9.48
N PRO A 120 -0.75 -16.63 9.05
CA PRO A 120 -1.43 -15.66 8.19
C PRO A 120 -1.71 -14.34 8.93
N GLY A 121 -1.89 -13.29 8.16
CA GLY A 121 -2.24 -11.95 8.64
C GLY A 121 -1.07 -11.07 9.04
N GLY A 122 -1.38 -9.79 9.25
CA GLY A 122 -0.42 -8.75 9.58
C GLY A 122 -0.22 -8.55 11.08
N PHE A 123 0.97 -8.12 11.46
CA PHE A 123 1.31 -7.78 12.85
C PHE A 123 2.56 -6.92 12.91
N TRP A 124 2.60 -5.93 13.81
CA TRP A 124 3.80 -5.15 14.12
C TRP A 124 4.40 -5.60 15.46
N SER A 125 5.67 -5.93 15.43
CA SER A 125 6.45 -6.23 16.64
C SER A 125 6.56 -5.02 17.57
N GLY A 126 7.01 -5.24 18.82
CA GLY A 126 7.33 -4.14 19.74
C GLY A 126 8.36 -3.17 19.15
N ALA A 127 9.45 -3.72 18.61
CA ALA A 127 10.51 -2.94 17.99
C ALA A 127 10.01 -2.10 16.79
N GLN A 128 9.14 -2.64 15.94
CA GLN A 128 8.55 -1.87 14.85
C GLN A 128 7.66 -0.74 15.35
N ARG A 129 6.89 -0.96 16.41
CA ARG A 129 6.08 0.12 17.02
C ARG A 129 6.94 1.23 17.63
N GLU A 130 8.02 0.87 18.28
CA GLU A 130 8.99 1.84 18.81
C GLU A 130 9.66 2.63 17.69
N TRP A 131 10.13 1.92 16.65
CA TRP A 131 10.71 2.55 15.48
C TRP A 131 9.73 3.50 14.79
N LEU A 132 8.49 3.06 14.56
CA LEU A 132 7.43 3.88 13.98
C LEU A 132 7.14 5.15 14.81
N ALA A 133 7.11 5.01 16.14
CA ALA A 133 6.93 6.13 17.04
C ALA A 133 8.07 7.15 16.91
N ALA A 134 9.33 6.69 16.84
CA ALA A 134 10.49 7.53 16.63
C ALA A 134 10.46 8.25 15.27
N GLN A 135 10.07 7.54 14.20
CA GLN A 135 9.91 8.17 12.87
C GLN A 135 8.90 9.32 12.92
N PHE A 136 7.72 9.11 13.52
CA PHE A 136 6.71 10.17 13.59
C PHE A 136 7.07 11.32 14.55
N ALA A 137 7.93 11.07 15.53
CA ALA A 137 8.48 12.14 16.36
C ALA A 137 9.45 13.05 15.60
N SER A 138 10.14 12.50 14.58
CA SER A 138 11.06 13.24 13.70
C SER A 138 10.41 13.78 12.42
N ALA A 139 9.10 13.53 12.22
CA ALA A 139 8.41 14.01 11.05
C ALA A 139 8.42 15.55 10.96
N PRO A 140 8.58 16.14 9.76
CA PRO A 140 8.51 17.58 9.59
C PRO A 140 7.19 18.15 10.13
N SER A 141 7.28 19.34 10.74
CA SER A 141 6.11 20.03 11.26
C SER A 141 5.11 20.29 10.13
N GLY A 142 3.82 20.04 10.40
CA GLY A 142 2.75 20.20 9.42
C GLY A 142 2.67 19.12 8.35
N ALA A 143 3.59 18.16 8.30
CA ALA A 143 3.51 17.06 7.33
C ALA A 143 2.33 16.13 7.64
N VAL A 144 1.61 15.74 6.58
CA VAL A 144 0.57 14.70 6.67
C VAL A 144 1.24 13.35 6.91
N LYS A 145 0.89 12.72 8.03
CA LYS A 145 1.46 11.43 8.43
C LYS A 145 0.67 10.28 7.82
N VAL A 146 1.36 9.47 7.03
CA VAL A 146 0.79 8.33 6.29
C VAL A 146 1.48 7.04 6.73
N VAL A 147 0.73 5.97 6.91
CA VAL A 147 1.27 4.61 7.09
C VAL A 147 0.88 3.73 5.91
N ALA A 148 1.84 3.02 5.35
CA ALA A 148 1.60 1.95 4.39
C ALA A 148 1.87 0.60 5.04
N THR A 149 0.93 -0.33 4.92
CA THR A 149 1.00 -1.72 5.40
C THR A 149 0.26 -2.63 4.43
N HIS A 150 0.57 -3.92 4.36
CA HIS A 150 -0.06 -4.78 3.37
C HIS A 150 -1.43 -5.28 3.82
N HIS A 151 -1.52 -5.85 5.02
CA HIS A 151 -2.78 -6.38 5.54
C HIS A 151 -3.70 -5.27 6.04
N GLN A 152 -4.99 -5.44 5.77
CA GLN A 152 -5.98 -4.43 6.10
C GLN A 152 -6.23 -4.28 7.60
N LEU A 153 -6.34 -3.02 8.03
CA LEU A 153 -6.64 -2.63 9.41
C LEU A 153 -8.14 -2.43 9.67
N MET A 154 -8.96 -2.35 8.63
CA MET A 154 -10.41 -2.20 8.77
C MET A 154 -11.17 -3.11 7.82
N TRP A 155 -12.41 -3.42 8.20
CA TRP A 155 -13.30 -4.34 7.50
C TRP A 155 -14.64 -3.72 7.23
N GLU A 156 -15.18 -3.99 6.05
CA GLU A 156 -16.59 -3.83 5.74
C GLU A 156 -17.21 -5.22 5.69
N GLY A 157 -18.29 -5.42 6.46
CA GLY A 157 -19.00 -6.69 6.50
C GLY A 157 -18.47 -7.73 7.51
N LYS A 158 -19.01 -8.96 7.44
CA LYS A 158 -18.81 -10.02 8.45
C LYS A 158 -17.63 -10.95 8.14
N ALA A 159 -17.23 -11.08 6.89
CA ALA A 159 -16.14 -11.99 6.50
C ALA A 159 -14.78 -11.32 6.75
N ARG A 160 -13.93 -11.97 7.52
CA ARG A 160 -12.57 -11.51 7.84
C ARG A 160 -11.56 -12.46 7.18
N PRO A 161 -11.08 -12.18 5.94
CA PRO A 161 -9.87 -12.85 5.46
C PRO A 161 -8.72 -12.58 6.42
N ALA A 162 -7.58 -13.24 6.27
CA ALA A 162 -6.41 -13.08 7.14
C ALA A 162 -5.90 -11.63 7.14
N GLY A 163 -6.52 -10.77 7.95
CA GLY A 163 -6.19 -9.36 8.10
C GLY A 163 -5.16 -9.07 9.18
N PHE A 164 -5.06 -7.83 9.58
CA PHE A 164 -4.16 -7.40 10.63
C PHE A 164 -4.63 -7.88 12.02
N TRP A 165 -3.70 -8.33 12.84
CA TRP A 165 -3.99 -8.76 14.22
C TRP A 165 -4.13 -7.56 15.14
N PHE A 166 -5.21 -7.50 15.91
CA PHE A 166 -5.54 -6.41 16.83
C PHE A 166 -5.65 -5.03 16.14
N PRO A 167 -6.46 -4.90 15.07
CA PRO A 167 -6.50 -3.69 14.25
C PRO A 167 -6.92 -2.45 15.04
N SER A 168 -7.87 -2.56 16.00
CA SER A 168 -8.29 -1.43 16.84
C SER A 168 -7.15 -0.89 17.71
N ARG A 169 -6.25 -1.79 18.21
CA ARG A 169 -5.07 -1.34 18.96
C ARG A 169 -4.07 -0.64 18.06
N ALA A 170 -3.92 -1.12 16.82
CA ALA A 170 -3.05 -0.49 15.83
C ALA A 170 -3.57 0.91 15.44
N LEU A 171 -4.86 1.04 15.13
CA LEU A 171 -5.48 2.33 14.80
C LEU A 171 -5.38 3.33 15.95
N ALA A 172 -5.68 2.91 17.18
CA ALA A 172 -5.52 3.76 18.36
C ALA A 172 -4.05 4.17 18.60
N PHE A 173 -3.09 3.30 18.30
CA PHE A 173 -1.66 3.62 18.38
C PHE A 173 -1.26 4.67 17.33
N LEU A 174 -1.74 4.54 16.09
CA LEU A 174 -1.49 5.47 14.99
C LEU A 174 -2.15 6.84 15.25
N ALA A 175 -3.38 6.82 15.72
CA ALA A 175 -4.14 8.03 16.02
C ALA A 175 -3.44 8.94 17.06
N ARG A 176 -2.86 8.33 18.12
CA ARG A 176 -2.09 9.08 19.13
C ARG A 176 -0.82 9.71 18.59
N ARG A 177 -0.38 9.36 17.36
CA ARG A 177 0.81 9.91 16.69
C ARG A 177 0.46 10.84 15.55
N GLY A 178 -0.83 11.17 15.42
CA GLY A 178 -1.31 12.10 14.40
C GLY A 178 -1.30 11.52 12.99
N VAL A 179 -1.37 10.18 12.83
CA VAL A 179 -1.55 9.57 11.52
C VAL A 179 -2.94 9.89 11.00
N GLU A 180 -3.01 10.34 9.75
CA GLU A 180 -4.24 10.75 9.10
C GLU A 180 -4.70 9.74 8.03
N LEU A 181 -3.75 9.02 7.41
CA LEU A 181 -4.03 8.11 6.30
C LEU A 181 -3.28 6.78 6.50
N VAL A 182 -3.98 5.68 6.26
CA VAL A 182 -3.43 4.32 6.19
C VAL A 182 -3.71 3.74 4.81
N LEU A 183 -2.68 3.18 4.19
CA LEU A 183 -2.72 2.55 2.86
C LEU A 183 -2.49 1.05 3.02
N ASN A 184 -3.38 0.24 2.44
CA ASN A 184 -3.22 -1.22 2.43
C ASN A 184 -3.83 -1.89 1.19
N GLY A 185 -3.54 -3.19 1.00
CA GLY A 185 -4.00 -4.00 -0.12
C GLY A 185 -4.58 -5.34 0.31
N HIS A 186 -3.99 -6.44 -0.16
CA HIS A 186 -4.22 -7.83 0.23
C HIS A 186 -5.55 -8.45 -0.20
N THR A 187 -6.66 -7.73 -0.10
CA THR A 187 -7.98 -8.30 -0.42
C THR A 187 -8.36 -8.22 -1.88
N HIS A 188 -7.66 -7.42 -2.67
CA HIS A 188 -7.98 -7.08 -4.07
C HIS A 188 -9.34 -6.39 -4.23
N VAL A 189 -9.90 -5.85 -3.15
CA VAL A 189 -11.18 -5.11 -3.14
C VAL A 189 -10.90 -3.68 -2.71
N PRO A 190 -10.97 -2.70 -3.62
CA PRO A 190 -10.71 -1.31 -3.28
C PRO A 190 -11.81 -0.78 -2.36
N SER A 191 -11.43 0.05 -1.40
CA SER A 191 -12.37 0.81 -0.56
C SER A 191 -11.66 1.96 0.15
N ALA A 192 -12.43 2.93 0.61
CA ALA A 192 -11.96 3.98 1.50
C ALA A 192 -12.99 4.19 2.61
N ILE A 193 -12.53 4.20 3.86
CA ILE A 193 -13.39 4.39 5.05
C ILE A 193 -12.65 5.20 6.09
N GLN A 194 -13.37 5.96 6.89
CA GLN A 194 -12.80 6.66 8.06
C GLN A 194 -13.01 5.83 9.32
N SER A 195 -11.95 5.60 10.07
CA SER A 195 -12.03 4.87 11.34
C SER A 195 -12.69 5.72 12.43
N PRO A 196 -13.17 5.09 13.53
CA PRO A 196 -13.67 5.83 14.71
C PRO A 196 -12.64 6.79 15.29
N GLU A 197 -11.34 6.52 15.11
CA GLU A 197 -10.25 7.39 15.52
C GLU A 197 -10.01 8.57 14.57
N GLY A 198 -10.75 8.66 13.44
CA GLY A 198 -10.65 9.70 12.45
C GLY A 198 -9.55 9.49 11.41
N ILE A 199 -8.93 8.30 11.35
CA ILE A 199 -7.94 7.94 10.33
C ILE A 199 -8.66 7.47 9.06
N VAL A 200 -8.29 7.99 7.91
CA VAL A 200 -8.74 7.46 6.62
C VAL A 200 -7.95 6.18 6.30
N VAL A 201 -8.65 5.09 6.06
CA VAL A 201 -8.06 3.81 5.65
C VAL A 201 -8.45 3.56 4.20
N ALA A 202 -7.48 3.70 3.30
CA ALA A 202 -7.65 3.47 1.87
C ALA A 202 -7.02 2.13 1.49
N ARG A 203 -7.85 1.23 0.96
CA ARG A 203 -7.43 -0.07 0.45
C ARG A 203 -7.42 -0.05 -1.07
N SER A 204 -6.29 -0.45 -1.67
CA SER A 204 -6.19 -0.59 -3.12
C SER A 204 -6.73 -1.95 -3.57
N GLY A 205 -7.24 -1.99 -4.80
CA GLY A 205 -7.46 -3.25 -5.52
C GLY A 205 -6.15 -3.85 -6.03
N THR A 206 -6.23 -4.97 -6.75
CA THR A 206 -5.09 -5.43 -7.56
C THR A 206 -4.97 -4.56 -8.80
N ALA A 207 -3.80 -3.94 -8.98
CA ALA A 207 -3.63 -2.97 -10.05
C ALA A 207 -3.41 -3.64 -11.42
N THR A 208 -2.64 -4.73 -11.47
CA THR A 208 -2.11 -5.31 -12.72
C THR A 208 -2.33 -6.81 -12.86
N SER A 209 -3.11 -7.43 -11.98
CA SER A 209 -3.24 -8.89 -11.96
C SER A 209 -4.65 -9.36 -12.31
N SER A 210 -4.74 -10.50 -13.01
CA SER A 210 -6.01 -11.20 -13.28
C SER A 210 -6.70 -11.75 -12.02
N ARG A 211 -6.09 -11.59 -10.84
CA ARG A 211 -6.62 -12.06 -9.53
C ARG A 211 -7.64 -11.10 -8.93
N THR A 212 -8.46 -10.48 -9.73
CA THR A 212 -9.57 -9.62 -9.26
C THR A 212 -10.56 -10.40 -8.40
N ARG A 213 -11.26 -9.71 -7.50
CA ARG A 213 -12.24 -10.32 -6.60
C ARG A 213 -13.57 -9.57 -6.64
N HIS A 214 -14.66 -10.30 -6.41
CA HIS A 214 -16.01 -9.75 -6.27
C HIS A 214 -16.46 -8.83 -7.43
N GLY A 215 -15.91 -9.04 -8.63
CA GLY A 215 -16.24 -8.19 -9.79
C GLY A 215 -15.67 -6.76 -9.72
N CYS A 216 -14.72 -6.49 -8.79
CA CYS A 216 -14.15 -5.15 -8.64
C CYS A 216 -13.26 -4.71 -9.81
N GLY A 217 -12.79 -5.66 -10.66
CA GLY A 217 -11.84 -5.36 -11.73
C GLY A 217 -10.46 -4.95 -11.21
N ASN A 218 -9.61 -4.51 -12.12
CA ASN A 218 -8.30 -3.96 -11.77
C ASN A 218 -8.45 -2.50 -11.34
N ALA A 219 -7.84 -2.14 -10.21
CA ALA A 219 -8.02 -0.82 -9.65
C ALA A 219 -6.82 -0.37 -8.79
N TYR A 220 -6.62 0.94 -8.74
CA TYR A 220 -5.69 1.61 -7.85
C TYR A 220 -6.36 2.84 -7.21
N ASN A 221 -5.72 3.46 -6.20
CA ASN A 221 -6.23 4.69 -5.61
C ASN A 221 -5.38 5.89 -6.05
N LEU A 222 -6.05 6.95 -6.52
CA LEU A 222 -5.52 8.29 -6.61
C LEU A 222 -6.01 9.07 -5.39
N ILE A 223 -5.09 9.65 -4.62
CA ILE A 223 -5.41 10.32 -3.36
C ILE A 223 -4.91 11.76 -3.42
N THR A 224 -5.79 12.70 -3.07
CA THR A 224 -5.45 14.10 -2.95
C THR A 224 -5.71 14.58 -1.51
N ILE A 225 -4.82 15.44 -1.01
CA ILE A 225 -4.89 15.89 0.38
C ILE A 225 -4.81 17.41 0.40
N ASP A 226 -5.87 18.08 0.80
CA ASP A 226 -5.87 19.53 1.03
C ASP A 226 -5.86 19.86 2.54
N GLU A 227 -6.10 21.10 2.89
CA GLU A 227 -6.08 21.55 4.30
C GLU A 227 -7.23 20.96 5.12
N LYS A 228 -8.35 20.59 4.49
CA LYS A 228 -9.61 20.21 5.15
C LYS A 228 -9.95 18.74 5.02
N GLN A 229 -9.54 18.11 3.89
CA GLN A 229 -10.00 16.78 3.57
C GLN A 229 -8.92 15.92 2.89
N ILE A 230 -9.12 14.61 2.98
CA ILE A 230 -8.44 13.58 2.20
C ILE A 230 -9.47 13.00 1.24
N SER A 231 -9.22 13.12 -0.06
CA SER A 231 -10.08 12.56 -1.09
C SER A 231 -9.42 11.33 -1.71
N VAL A 232 -10.16 10.23 -1.77
CA VAL A 232 -9.71 8.95 -2.35
C VAL A 232 -10.56 8.65 -3.56
N PHE A 233 -9.93 8.58 -4.72
CA PHE A 233 -10.54 8.22 -5.98
C PHE A 233 -10.11 6.80 -6.34
N VAL A 234 -11.03 5.85 -6.32
CA VAL A 234 -10.79 4.51 -6.86
C VAL A 234 -10.81 4.62 -8.38
N ARG A 235 -9.64 4.41 -8.98
CA ARG A 235 -9.46 4.38 -10.45
C ARG A 235 -9.55 2.92 -10.87
N ARG A 236 -10.54 2.58 -11.71
CA ARG A 236 -10.76 1.22 -12.21
C ARG A 236 -10.51 1.16 -13.71
N PHE A 237 -9.86 0.07 -14.13
CA PHE A 237 -9.66 -0.17 -15.55
C PHE A 237 -11.00 -0.44 -16.24
N ASP A 238 -11.20 0.25 -17.34
CA ASP A 238 -12.37 0.13 -18.22
C ASP A 238 -11.89 -0.34 -19.60
N GLU A 239 -12.37 -1.51 -20.01
CA GLU A 239 -11.99 -2.13 -21.28
C GLU A 239 -12.45 -1.32 -22.50
N GLN A 240 -13.53 -0.52 -22.38
CA GLN A 240 -14.07 0.26 -23.50
C GLN A 240 -13.18 1.46 -23.82
N SER A 241 -12.66 2.13 -22.80
CA SER A 241 -11.76 3.28 -22.94
C SER A 241 -10.28 2.89 -22.98
N ASP A 242 -9.95 1.62 -22.75
CA ASP A 242 -8.57 1.10 -22.59
C ASP A 242 -7.76 1.92 -21.57
N GLY A 243 -8.40 2.31 -20.46
CA GLY A 243 -7.81 3.21 -19.48
C GLY A 243 -8.42 3.09 -18.08
N PHE A 244 -7.84 3.78 -17.13
CA PHE A 244 -8.38 3.85 -15.77
C PHE A 244 -9.32 5.04 -15.62
N ILE A 245 -10.58 4.79 -15.29
CA ILE A 245 -11.60 5.79 -15.04
C ILE A 245 -11.93 5.92 -13.55
N ALA A 246 -12.47 7.05 -13.13
CA ALA A 246 -12.95 7.23 -11.77
C ALA A 246 -14.22 6.38 -11.55
N ALA A 247 -14.13 5.34 -10.69
CA ALA A 247 -15.23 4.45 -10.38
C ALA A 247 -15.92 4.80 -9.07
N GLN A 248 -15.17 5.40 -8.13
CA GLN A 248 -15.66 5.83 -6.82
C GLN A 248 -14.83 7.02 -6.37
N ALA A 249 -15.46 7.96 -5.65
CA ALA A 249 -14.82 9.11 -5.06
C ALA A 249 -15.39 9.34 -3.65
N ASP A 250 -14.52 9.28 -2.66
CA ASP A 250 -14.86 9.53 -1.27
C ASP A 250 -14.02 10.66 -0.72
N ALA A 251 -14.61 11.57 0.04
CA ALA A 251 -13.91 12.66 0.71
C ALA A 251 -14.15 12.58 2.22
N PHE A 252 -13.09 12.65 2.99
CA PHE A 252 -13.10 12.52 4.43
C PHE A 252 -12.48 13.76 5.08
N PRO A 253 -13.09 14.32 6.14
CA PRO A 253 -12.50 15.43 6.87
C PRO A 253 -11.14 15.00 7.46
N ARG A 254 -10.16 15.89 7.35
CA ARG A 254 -8.88 15.67 8.01
C ARG A 254 -9.02 15.80 9.51
N ARG A 255 -8.28 14.96 10.19
CA ARG A 255 -8.08 15.09 11.62
C ARG A 255 -7.04 16.20 11.86
N LEU A 256 -7.52 17.45 11.95
CA LEU A 256 -6.62 18.55 12.33
C LEU A 256 -6.10 18.26 13.74
N ASN A 257 -4.79 18.09 13.87
CA ASN A 257 -4.14 18.12 15.19
C ASN A 257 -4.32 19.54 15.74
N ILE A 258 -5.35 19.72 16.57
CA ILE A 258 -5.44 20.89 17.43
C ILE A 258 -4.33 20.67 18.45
N GLY A 259 -3.19 21.36 18.25
CA GLY A 259 -1.98 21.30 19.05
C GLY A 259 -2.20 21.58 20.53
#